data_aa7fbcc1edd74069d660170ad956daf6
#
_entry.id   aa7fbcc1edd74069d660170ad956daf6
#
_cell.length_a   1.000
_cell.length_b   1.000
_cell.length_c   1.000
_cell.angle_alpha   90.00
_cell.angle_beta   90.00
_cell.angle_gamma   90.00
#
_symmetry.space_group_name_H-M   'P 1'
#
loop_
_entity.id
_entity.type
_entity.pdbx_description
1 polymer ?
#
loop_
_entity_poly.entity_id
_entity_poly.type
_entity_poly.pdbx_seq_one_letter_code
_entity_poly.pdbx_strand_id
1 'polypeptide(L)'
;MKKFVEKHDSFFQRLFEILPGVITWSVILSPIWLGKIAPMAVAFFLTFLVMYWVYRAFIHLVGVVVGYRRYQNELGIDWSKKVQGLWGYEKVKHLIIIPAVNEPYEVLEESFASLAAQKFPKERVFISFSTEEKYAARVLADIKKIEKKFGKKLGTVWATAHPYGLPGEAVGAAANRTWAAKH
;
A
#
# COMPACT_ATOMS: atom_id res chain seq x y z
N MET A 1 -28.86 17.37 -6.27
CA MET A 1 -28.17 16.52 -5.28
C MET A 1 -26.74 16.99 -5.00
N LYS A 2 -25.82 17.14 -5.99
CA LYS A 2 -24.43 17.59 -5.77
C LYS A 2 -24.33 18.88 -4.92
N LYS A 3 -25.00 19.95 -5.30
CA LYS A 3 -24.98 21.25 -4.57
C LYS A 3 -25.47 21.17 -3.11
N PHE A 4 -26.38 20.22 -2.80
CA PHE A 4 -26.86 20.02 -1.43
C PHE A 4 -25.81 19.28 -0.59
N VAL A 5 -25.14 18.28 -1.16
CA VAL A 5 -24.06 17.56 -0.48
C VAL A 5 -22.87 18.48 -0.23
N GLU A 6 -22.46 19.27 -1.22
CA GLU A 6 -21.37 20.26 -1.09
C GLU A 6 -21.66 21.31 -0.01
N LYS A 7 -22.92 21.75 0.12
CA LYS A 7 -23.32 22.72 1.17
C LYS A 7 -23.28 22.14 2.59
N HIS A 8 -23.42 20.79 2.72
CA HIS A 8 -23.46 20.09 4.01
C HIS A 8 -22.33 19.07 4.15
N ASP A 9 -21.24 19.29 3.43
CA ASP A 9 -20.13 18.33 3.33
C ASP A 9 -19.59 17.90 4.70
N SER A 10 -19.38 18.85 5.60
CA SER A 10 -18.92 18.57 6.97
C SER A 10 -19.90 17.70 7.78
N PHE A 11 -21.21 17.86 7.57
CA PHE A 11 -22.22 17.03 8.22
C PHE A 11 -22.19 15.60 7.68
N PHE A 12 -22.16 15.44 6.35
CA PHE A 12 -22.09 14.12 5.74
C PHE A 12 -20.79 13.40 6.07
N GLN A 13 -19.68 14.12 6.09
CA GLN A 13 -18.40 13.56 6.50
C GLN A 13 -18.48 13.02 7.94
N ARG A 14 -18.97 13.80 8.88
CA ARG A 14 -19.16 13.35 10.27
C ARG A 14 -20.14 12.19 10.40
N LEU A 15 -21.22 12.21 9.63
CA LEU A 15 -22.18 11.11 9.62
C LEU A 15 -21.52 9.81 9.15
N PHE A 16 -20.75 9.83 8.06
CA PHE A 16 -20.05 8.66 7.55
C PHE A 16 -18.89 8.20 8.43
N GLU A 17 -18.27 9.09 9.21
CA GLU A 17 -17.28 8.74 10.22
C GLU A 17 -17.91 7.98 11.41
N ILE A 18 -19.09 8.41 11.87
CA ILE A 18 -19.75 7.87 13.07
C ILE A 18 -20.60 6.62 12.75
N LEU A 19 -21.29 6.63 11.62
CA LEU A 19 -22.27 5.61 11.25
C LEU A 19 -21.73 4.17 11.30
N PRO A 20 -20.53 3.87 10.76
CA PRO A 20 -19.98 2.52 10.83
C PRO A 20 -19.77 2.05 12.27
N GLY A 21 -19.29 2.94 13.15
CA GLY A 21 -19.11 2.66 14.57
C GLY A 21 -20.42 2.36 15.28
N VAL A 22 -21.44 3.19 15.06
CA VAL A 22 -22.78 3.00 15.65
C VAL A 22 -23.40 1.68 15.19
N ILE A 23 -23.36 1.38 13.89
CA ILE A 23 -23.88 0.13 13.35
C ILE A 23 -23.14 -1.06 13.96
N THR A 24 -21.82 -1.03 13.97
CA THR A 24 -20.98 -2.12 14.51
C THR A 24 -21.33 -2.39 15.98
N TRP A 25 -21.35 -1.37 16.82
CA TRP A 25 -21.69 -1.53 18.23
C TRP A 25 -23.13 -1.95 18.45
N SER A 26 -24.08 -1.44 17.65
CA SER A 26 -25.47 -1.86 17.71
C SER A 26 -25.63 -3.35 17.40
N VAL A 27 -24.92 -3.86 16.39
CA VAL A 27 -24.93 -5.29 16.05
C VAL A 27 -24.27 -6.13 17.13
N ILE A 28 -23.10 -5.71 17.65
CA ILE A 28 -22.38 -6.45 18.71
C ILE A 28 -23.21 -6.53 20.00
N LEU A 29 -23.88 -5.44 20.37
CA LEU A 29 -24.68 -5.39 21.60
C LEU A 29 -26.12 -5.92 21.41
N SER A 30 -26.56 -6.12 20.18
CA SER A 30 -27.92 -6.58 19.90
C SER A 30 -28.33 -7.88 20.61
N PRO A 31 -27.46 -8.90 20.80
CA PRO A 31 -27.82 -10.09 21.53
C PRO A 31 -28.28 -9.86 23.00
N ILE A 32 -27.75 -8.79 23.64
CA ILE A 32 -28.03 -8.49 25.04
C ILE A 32 -29.51 -8.09 25.23
N TRP A 33 -30.02 -7.19 24.39
CA TRP A 33 -31.38 -6.68 24.49
C TRP A 33 -32.38 -7.46 23.62
N LEU A 34 -31.95 -7.90 22.43
CA LEU A 34 -32.76 -8.66 21.51
C LEU A 34 -33.01 -10.08 22.04
N GLY A 35 -32.06 -10.65 22.81
CA GLY A 35 -32.19 -11.96 23.44
C GLY A 35 -33.35 -12.05 24.45
N LYS A 36 -33.80 -10.93 25.01
CA LYS A 36 -34.98 -10.87 25.88
C LYS A 36 -36.31 -10.84 25.12
N ILE A 37 -36.28 -10.26 23.90
CA ILE A 37 -37.49 -10.01 23.09
C ILE A 37 -37.69 -11.11 22.07
N ALA A 38 -36.62 -11.57 21.41
CA ALA A 38 -36.66 -12.54 20.33
C ALA A 38 -35.47 -13.51 20.39
N PRO A 39 -35.41 -14.40 21.42
CA PRO A 39 -34.25 -15.28 21.61
C PRO A 39 -33.98 -16.20 20.42
N MET A 40 -35.02 -16.67 19.74
CA MET A 40 -34.87 -17.50 18.56
C MET A 40 -34.18 -16.77 17.41
N ALA A 41 -34.50 -15.50 17.17
CA ALA A 41 -33.86 -14.70 16.14
C ALA A 41 -32.36 -14.50 16.44
N VAL A 42 -32.00 -14.29 17.70
CA VAL A 42 -30.60 -14.21 18.13
C VAL A 42 -29.87 -15.53 17.91
N ALA A 43 -30.52 -16.67 18.27
CA ALA A 43 -29.92 -17.99 18.05
C ALA A 43 -29.64 -18.25 16.56
N PHE A 44 -30.58 -17.95 15.67
CA PHE A 44 -30.38 -18.08 14.23
C PHE A 44 -29.29 -17.15 13.71
N PHE A 45 -29.28 -15.90 14.16
CA PHE A 45 -28.23 -14.94 13.78
C PHE A 45 -26.83 -15.41 14.19
N LEU A 46 -26.66 -15.84 15.44
CA LEU A 46 -25.37 -16.35 15.93
C LEU A 46 -24.95 -17.63 15.20
N THR A 47 -25.88 -18.54 14.94
CA THR A 47 -25.61 -19.77 14.17
C THR A 47 -25.14 -19.40 12.75
N PHE A 48 -25.84 -18.49 12.07
CA PHE A 48 -25.45 -18.02 10.75
C PHE A 48 -24.05 -17.34 10.77
N LEU A 49 -23.79 -16.53 11.78
CA LEU A 49 -22.48 -15.86 11.94
C LEU A 49 -21.36 -16.90 12.10
N VAL A 50 -21.55 -17.91 12.94
CA VAL A 50 -20.56 -19.00 13.12
C VAL A 50 -20.35 -19.75 11.81
N MET A 51 -21.41 -20.13 11.11
CA MET A 51 -21.32 -20.81 9.82
C MET A 51 -20.59 -19.96 8.77
N TYR A 52 -20.88 -18.67 8.73
CA TYR A 52 -20.18 -17.73 7.86
C TYR A 52 -18.67 -17.68 8.15
N TRP A 53 -18.27 -17.63 9.41
CA TRP A 53 -16.86 -17.61 9.78
C TRP A 53 -16.15 -18.93 9.48
N VAL A 54 -16.82 -20.08 9.72
CA VAL A 54 -16.28 -21.39 9.33
C VAL A 54 -16.07 -21.47 7.81
N TYR A 55 -17.06 -21.04 7.03
CA TYR A 55 -16.94 -20.95 5.58
C TYR A 55 -15.79 -20.04 5.15
N ARG A 56 -15.67 -18.86 5.74
CA ARG A 56 -14.57 -17.92 5.48
C ARG A 56 -13.21 -18.53 5.80
N ALA A 57 -13.09 -19.21 6.96
CA ALA A 57 -11.85 -19.89 7.34
C ALA A 57 -11.47 -20.98 6.33
N PHE A 58 -12.46 -21.77 5.87
CA PHE A 58 -12.22 -22.79 4.85
C PHE A 58 -11.73 -22.19 3.52
N ILE A 59 -12.39 -21.14 3.03
CA ILE A 59 -11.96 -20.45 1.79
C ILE A 59 -10.55 -19.88 1.94
N HIS A 60 -10.20 -19.29 3.09
CA HIS A 60 -8.85 -18.81 3.35
C HIS A 60 -7.82 -19.95 3.33
N LEU A 61 -8.13 -21.08 3.98
CA LEU A 61 -7.26 -22.25 3.98
C LEU A 61 -6.99 -22.74 2.57
N VAL A 62 -8.05 -22.90 1.76
CA VAL A 62 -7.90 -23.28 0.33
C VAL A 62 -7.05 -22.26 -0.41
N GLY A 63 -7.31 -20.97 -0.22
CA GLY A 63 -6.53 -19.87 -0.82
C GLY A 63 -5.05 -19.93 -0.47
N VAL A 64 -4.72 -20.18 0.81
CA VAL A 64 -3.35 -20.33 1.28
C VAL A 64 -2.67 -21.53 0.62
N VAL A 65 -3.32 -22.69 0.59
CA VAL A 65 -2.77 -23.92 -0.03
C VAL A 65 -2.52 -23.72 -1.52
N VAL A 66 -3.49 -23.20 -2.24
CA VAL A 66 -3.38 -22.93 -3.69
C VAL A 66 -2.31 -21.87 -3.96
N GLY A 67 -2.33 -20.78 -3.20
CA GLY A 67 -1.34 -19.70 -3.30
C GLY A 67 0.08 -20.17 -3.02
N TYR A 68 0.25 -21.00 -1.97
CA TYR A 68 1.55 -21.58 -1.64
C TYR A 68 2.07 -22.51 -2.76
N ARG A 69 1.22 -23.38 -3.30
CA ARG A 69 1.61 -24.25 -4.42
C ARG A 69 2.01 -23.43 -5.66
N ARG A 70 1.23 -22.41 -5.98
CA ARG A 70 1.56 -21.50 -7.09
C ARG A 70 2.90 -20.79 -6.85
N TYR A 71 3.10 -20.25 -5.66
CA TYR A 71 4.36 -19.61 -5.27
C TYR A 71 5.55 -20.56 -5.42
N GLN A 72 5.46 -21.82 -4.94
CA GLN A 72 6.52 -22.80 -5.08
C GLN A 72 6.83 -23.12 -6.56
N ASN A 73 5.81 -23.21 -7.39
CA ASN A 73 6.01 -23.41 -8.84
C ASN A 73 6.69 -22.20 -9.47
N GLU A 74 6.34 -20.98 -9.07
CA GLU A 74 6.91 -19.75 -9.59
C GLU A 74 8.37 -19.52 -9.17
N LEU A 75 8.78 -20.01 -8.00
CA LEU A 75 10.18 -19.95 -7.55
C LEU A 75 11.13 -20.73 -8.46
N GLY A 76 10.68 -21.80 -9.11
CA GLY A 76 11.47 -22.59 -10.06
C GLY A 76 11.62 -21.95 -11.45
N ILE A 77 10.92 -20.84 -11.71
CA ILE A 77 10.93 -20.19 -13.04
C ILE A 77 12.08 -19.19 -13.13
N ASP A 78 12.94 -19.34 -14.13
CA ASP A 78 13.88 -18.28 -14.52
C ASP A 78 13.13 -17.15 -15.25
N TRP A 79 12.59 -16.23 -14.45
CA TRP A 79 11.82 -15.08 -14.96
C TRP A 79 12.66 -14.20 -15.88
N SER A 80 13.98 -14.10 -15.66
CA SER A 80 14.88 -13.32 -16.50
C SER A 80 14.87 -13.82 -17.95
N LYS A 81 15.01 -15.14 -18.13
CA LYS A 81 14.93 -15.76 -19.46
C LYS A 81 13.53 -15.66 -20.08
N LYS A 82 12.50 -15.89 -19.27
CA LYS A 82 11.12 -15.89 -19.76
C LYS A 82 10.68 -14.52 -20.26
N VAL A 83 11.08 -13.45 -19.56
CA VAL A 83 10.72 -12.08 -19.90
C VAL A 83 11.45 -11.59 -21.15
N GLN A 84 12.70 -12.03 -21.38
CA GLN A 84 13.45 -11.68 -22.59
C GLN A 84 12.79 -12.15 -23.90
N GLY A 85 11.98 -13.21 -23.84
CA GLY A 85 11.19 -13.70 -24.97
C GLY A 85 9.91 -12.91 -25.25
N LEU A 86 9.54 -11.93 -24.44
CA LEU A 86 8.32 -11.14 -24.65
C LEU A 86 8.57 -9.96 -25.59
N TRP A 87 7.66 -9.78 -26.54
CA TRP A 87 7.70 -8.64 -27.43
C TRP A 87 7.63 -7.31 -26.66
N GLY A 88 8.55 -6.42 -26.97
CA GLY A 88 8.60 -5.10 -26.31
C GLY A 88 9.32 -5.07 -24.96
N TYR A 89 9.85 -6.20 -24.44
CA TYR A 89 10.60 -6.24 -23.20
C TYR A 89 11.71 -5.17 -23.11
N GLU A 90 12.41 -4.94 -24.22
CA GLU A 90 13.51 -3.98 -24.27
C GLU A 90 13.07 -2.53 -24.10
N LYS A 91 11.79 -2.24 -24.36
CA LYS A 91 11.19 -0.90 -24.21
C LYS A 91 10.67 -0.62 -22.80
N VAL A 92 10.54 -1.65 -21.97
CA VAL A 92 10.02 -1.52 -20.60
C VAL A 92 11.04 -0.78 -19.72
N LYS A 93 10.59 0.29 -19.09
CA LYS A 93 11.33 1.04 -18.07
C LYS A 93 10.64 0.85 -16.73
N HIS A 94 11.40 0.77 -15.66
CA HIS A 94 10.88 0.63 -14.30
C HIS A 94 11.09 1.92 -13.53
N LEU A 95 10.00 2.52 -13.05
CA LEU A 95 10.05 3.60 -12.07
C LEU A 95 9.79 3.00 -10.69
N ILE A 96 10.77 3.11 -9.81
CA ILE A 96 10.71 2.68 -8.43
C ILE A 96 10.54 3.92 -7.56
N ILE A 97 9.39 4.09 -6.92
CA ILE A 97 9.14 5.21 -6.02
C ILE A 97 9.32 4.73 -4.59
N ILE A 98 10.30 5.30 -3.89
CA ILE A 98 10.62 4.98 -2.50
C ILE A 98 10.20 6.16 -1.62
N PRO A 99 9.05 6.05 -0.92
CA PRO A 99 8.69 7.08 0.05
C PRO A 99 9.61 6.97 1.26
N ALA A 100 10.24 8.07 1.65
CA ALA A 100 11.06 8.15 2.84
C ALA A 100 10.71 9.43 3.62
N VAL A 101 10.33 9.25 4.86
CA VAL A 101 9.95 10.35 5.76
C VAL A 101 10.98 10.51 6.87
N ASN A 102 11.22 9.46 7.62
CA ASN A 102 12.13 9.49 8.77
C ASN A 102 12.91 8.17 8.95
N GLU A 103 13.05 7.41 7.89
CA GLU A 103 13.80 6.15 7.92
C GLU A 103 15.27 6.42 8.21
N PRO A 104 15.92 5.56 9.02
CA PRO A 104 17.37 5.61 9.23
C PRO A 104 18.14 5.39 7.93
N TYR A 105 19.32 6.00 7.83
CA TYR A 105 20.18 5.85 6.65
C TYR A 105 20.47 4.39 6.30
N GLU A 106 20.68 3.56 7.32
CA GLU A 106 21.02 2.14 7.19
C GLU A 106 19.92 1.35 6.47
N VAL A 107 18.65 1.65 6.76
CA VAL A 107 17.50 1.02 6.09
C VAL A 107 17.42 1.41 4.60
N LEU A 108 17.69 2.68 4.33
CA LEU A 108 17.77 3.18 2.96
C LEU A 108 18.93 2.55 2.21
N GLU A 109 20.10 2.48 2.84
CA GLU A 109 21.29 1.89 2.27
C GLU A 109 21.10 0.39 1.93
N GLU A 110 20.49 -0.38 2.81
CA GLU A 110 20.18 -1.80 2.58
C GLU A 110 19.24 -1.96 1.36
N SER A 111 18.21 -1.12 1.27
CA SER A 111 17.28 -1.11 0.14
C SER A 111 18.00 -0.84 -1.19
N PHE A 112 18.90 0.15 -1.20
CA PHE A 112 19.69 0.47 -2.39
C PHE A 112 20.75 -0.57 -2.73
N ALA A 113 21.35 -1.21 -1.72
CA ALA A 113 22.24 -2.35 -1.92
C ALA A 113 21.53 -3.50 -2.65
N SER A 114 20.29 -3.78 -2.24
CA SER A 114 19.42 -4.77 -2.90
C SER A 114 19.10 -4.38 -4.35
N LEU A 115 18.75 -3.12 -4.61
CA LEU A 115 18.51 -2.62 -5.96
C LEU A 115 19.78 -2.67 -6.83
N ALA A 116 20.93 -2.30 -6.28
CA ALA A 116 22.21 -2.36 -6.97
C ALA A 116 22.64 -3.78 -7.33
N ALA A 117 22.23 -4.78 -6.56
CA ALA A 117 22.49 -6.20 -6.81
C ALA A 117 21.59 -6.81 -7.90
N GLN A 118 20.52 -6.13 -8.33
CA GLN A 118 19.61 -6.63 -9.35
C GLN A 118 20.32 -6.80 -10.71
N LYS A 119 19.97 -7.85 -11.43
CA LYS A 119 20.52 -8.16 -12.76
C LYS A 119 19.83 -7.42 -13.92
N PHE A 120 18.79 -6.63 -13.63
CA PHE A 120 18.07 -5.88 -14.65
C PHE A 120 18.94 -4.74 -15.22
N PRO A 121 18.82 -4.39 -16.53
CA PRO A 121 19.59 -3.30 -17.16
C PRO A 121 19.35 -1.97 -16.45
N LYS A 122 20.44 -1.37 -15.95
CA LYS A 122 20.37 -0.16 -15.09
C LYS A 122 19.83 1.06 -15.83
N GLU A 123 20.07 1.15 -17.13
CA GLU A 123 19.61 2.23 -18.00
C GLU A 123 18.09 2.32 -18.09
N ARG A 124 17.41 1.24 -17.72
CA ARG A 124 15.94 1.12 -17.71
C ARG A 124 15.34 1.24 -16.32
N VAL A 125 16.14 1.48 -15.30
CA VAL A 125 15.70 1.65 -13.92
C VAL A 125 15.76 3.13 -13.53
N PHE A 126 14.64 3.63 -13.05
CA PHE A 126 14.48 5.00 -12.58
C PHE A 126 14.03 4.93 -11.13
N ILE A 127 14.73 5.60 -10.23
CA ILE A 127 14.46 5.56 -8.79
C ILE A 127 14.12 6.97 -8.34
N SER A 128 12.89 7.19 -7.95
CA SER A 128 12.41 8.44 -7.37
C SER A 128 12.28 8.30 -5.85
N PHE A 129 13.04 9.11 -5.14
CA PHE A 129 12.93 9.27 -3.71
C PHE A 129 11.87 10.31 -3.41
N SER A 130 10.82 9.92 -2.72
CA SER A 130 9.72 10.82 -2.37
C SER A 130 9.74 11.11 -0.88
N THR A 131 9.93 12.38 -0.51
CA THR A 131 9.89 12.82 0.88
C THR A 131 8.94 13.99 1.07
N GLU A 132 8.59 14.29 2.31
CA GLU A 132 7.92 15.55 2.65
C GLU A 132 8.95 16.70 2.71
N GLU A 133 8.54 17.91 2.33
CA GLU A 133 9.36 19.12 2.38
C GLU A 133 10.08 19.29 3.71
N LYS A 134 9.39 18.98 4.81
CA LYS A 134 9.91 19.01 6.18
C LYS A 134 11.19 18.20 6.38
N TYR A 135 11.35 17.09 5.67
CA TYR A 135 12.49 16.16 5.79
C TYR A 135 13.45 16.23 4.60
N ALA A 136 13.18 17.08 3.62
CA ALA A 136 13.89 17.14 2.35
C ALA A 136 15.41 17.32 2.53
N ALA A 137 15.85 18.22 3.40
CA ALA A 137 17.27 18.49 3.61
C ALA A 137 18.05 17.26 4.06
N ARG A 138 17.50 16.48 5.00
CA ARG A 138 18.11 15.24 5.50
C ARG A 138 18.12 14.16 4.42
N VAL A 139 16.96 13.93 3.81
CA VAL A 139 16.80 12.87 2.79
C VAL A 139 17.69 13.12 1.60
N LEU A 140 17.81 14.37 1.12
CA LEU A 140 18.72 14.75 0.04
C LEU A 140 20.20 14.50 0.39
N ALA A 141 20.60 14.75 1.65
CA ALA A 141 21.95 14.45 2.10
C ALA A 141 22.23 12.94 2.10
N ASP A 142 21.27 12.13 2.53
CA ASP A 142 21.42 10.68 2.54
C ASP A 142 21.42 10.07 1.13
N ILE A 143 20.62 10.62 0.22
CA ILE A 143 20.65 10.22 -1.21
C ILE A 143 22.01 10.52 -1.84
N LYS A 144 22.62 11.67 -1.58
CA LYS A 144 23.95 11.98 -2.07
C LYS A 144 25.02 10.99 -1.60
N LYS A 145 24.91 10.50 -0.35
CA LYS A 145 25.79 9.42 0.16
C LYS A 145 25.55 8.11 -0.60
N ILE A 146 24.28 7.75 -0.82
CA ILE A 146 23.88 6.56 -1.56
C ILE A 146 24.38 6.63 -3.00
N GLU A 147 24.18 7.74 -3.70
CA GLU A 147 24.70 7.97 -5.06
C GLU A 147 26.22 7.84 -5.11
N LYS A 148 26.93 8.39 -4.14
CA LYS A 148 28.39 8.24 -4.05
C LYS A 148 28.82 6.80 -3.88
N LYS A 149 28.07 6.02 -3.10
CA LYS A 149 28.38 4.60 -2.80
C LYS A 149 27.99 3.65 -3.93
N PHE A 150 26.82 3.84 -4.51
CA PHE A 150 26.20 2.89 -5.45
C PHE A 150 26.00 3.42 -6.87
N GLY A 151 26.23 4.71 -7.15
CA GLY A 151 25.81 5.40 -8.36
C GLY A 151 26.12 4.67 -9.68
N LYS A 152 27.28 4.02 -9.79
CA LYS A 152 27.65 3.22 -10.98
C LYS A 152 26.84 1.91 -11.11
N LYS A 153 26.18 1.48 -10.03
CA LYS A 153 25.40 0.23 -9.97
C LYS A 153 23.90 0.48 -9.93
N LEU A 154 23.47 1.71 -9.85
CA LEU A 154 22.08 2.13 -9.89
C LEU A 154 21.74 2.70 -11.28
N GLY A 155 20.45 2.80 -11.58
CA GLY A 155 19.96 3.58 -12.69
C GLY A 155 19.94 5.08 -12.37
N THR A 156 19.05 5.82 -13.00
CA THR A 156 18.84 7.24 -12.69
C THR A 156 18.13 7.37 -11.33
N VAL A 157 18.74 8.14 -10.43
CA VAL A 157 18.21 8.40 -9.08
C VAL A 157 17.93 9.89 -8.93
N TRP A 158 16.76 10.23 -8.41
CA TRP A 158 16.44 11.63 -8.03
C TRP A 158 15.54 11.64 -6.80
N ALA A 159 15.35 12.83 -6.25
CA ALA A 159 14.45 13.04 -5.11
C ALA A 159 13.39 14.08 -5.44
N THR A 160 12.20 13.86 -4.93
CA THR A 160 11.09 14.81 -4.95
C THR A 160 10.65 15.13 -3.52
N ALA A 161 10.44 16.43 -3.26
CA ALA A 161 9.90 16.88 -1.98
C ALA A 161 8.43 17.29 -2.17
N HIS A 162 7.54 16.63 -1.46
CA HIS A 162 6.12 16.94 -1.48
C HIS A 162 5.82 18.11 -0.55
N PRO A 163 5.21 19.22 -1.04
CA PRO A 163 4.82 20.35 -0.20
C PRO A 163 3.83 19.93 0.87
N TYR A 164 3.97 20.52 2.05
CA TYR A 164 3.06 20.22 3.15
C TYR A 164 1.73 20.99 3.03
N GLY A 165 0.61 20.32 3.31
CA GLY A 165 -0.70 20.96 3.46
C GLY A 165 -1.37 21.37 2.15
N LEU A 166 -1.17 20.66 1.07
CA LEU A 166 -1.90 20.91 -0.17
C LEU A 166 -3.41 20.68 0.02
N PRO A 167 -4.27 21.58 -0.48
CA PRO A 167 -5.73 21.45 -0.34
C PRO A 167 -6.24 20.13 -0.97
N GLY A 168 -7.07 19.41 -0.22
CA GLY A 168 -7.71 18.18 -0.68
C GLY A 168 -6.83 16.93 -0.62
N GLU A 169 -5.62 17.03 -0.08
CA GLU A 169 -4.74 15.87 0.11
C GLU A 169 -4.64 15.47 1.60
N ALA A 170 -4.70 14.14 1.83
CA ALA A 170 -4.37 13.59 3.14
C ALA A 170 -2.85 13.49 3.29
N VAL A 171 -2.32 13.95 4.42
CA VAL A 171 -0.89 13.83 4.74
C VAL A 171 -0.50 12.37 4.86
N GLY A 172 0.55 11.96 4.14
CA GLY A 172 1.07 10.59 4.25
C GLY A 172 1.76 10.07 2.99
N ALA A 173 2.21 8.82 3.08
CA ALA A 173 2.98 8.14 2.04
C ALA A 173 2.25 8.04 0.68
N ALA A 174 0.91 8.04 0.68
CA ALA A 174 0.13 8.00 -0.56
C ALA A 174 0.24 9.32 -1.34
N ALA A 175 0.13 10.47 -0.66
CA ALA A 175 0.31 11.78 -1.26
C ALA A 175 1.74 11.95 -1.82
N ASN A 176 2.75 11.57 -1.03
CA ASN A 176 4.16 11.61 -1.45
C ASN A 176 4.40 10.77 -2.72
N ARG A 177 3.86 9.56 -2.80
CA ARG A 177 4.00 8.70 -3.98
C ARG A 177 3.30 9.29 -5.20
N THR A 178 2.11 9.85 -5.02
CA THR A 178 1.36 10.49 -6.10
C THR A 178 2.10 11.71 -6.62
N TRP A 179 2.70 12.51 -5.74
CA TRP A 179 3.54 13.64 -6.10
C TRP A 179 4.76 13.20 -6.92
N ALA A 180 5.50 12.20 -6.43
CA ALA A 180 6.68 11.67 -7.09
C ALA A 180 6.40 11.04 -8.46
N ALA A 181 5.20 10.50 -8.67
CA ALA A 181 4.79 9.95 -9.96
C ALA A 181 4.43 11.03 -11.00
N LYS A 182 4.17 12.27 -10.56
CA LYS A 182 3.80 13.40 -11.43
C LYS A 182 4.96 14.33 -11.74
N HIS A 183 5.98 14.34 -10.88
CA HIS A 183 7.14 15.24 -10.93
C HIS A 183 8.45 14.45 -10.97
#